data_ccc7246da8223a49a793231dc6fbc8de
#
_entry.id   ccc7246da8223a49a793231dc6fbc8de
#
_cell.length_a   1.000
_cell.length_b   1.000
_cell.length_c   1.000
_cell.angle_alpha   90.00
_cell.angle_beta   90.00
_cell.angle_gamma   90.00
#
_symmetry.space_group_name_H-M   'P 1'
#
loop_
_entity.id
_entity.type
_entity.pdbx_description
1 polymer ?
#
loop_
_entity_poly.entity_id
_entity_poly.type
_entity_poly.pdbx_seq_one_letter_code
_entity_poly.pdbx_strand_id
1 'polypeptide(L)'
;MKQRTLAGQGRPPVGVERMLRIYFLQQGFNLSDPAVEEALYDSAALRGFVDIDLGREPVPDETTACKFRHLLEEHKLGARIFERVQEHIQARGLRMGTGTSVDATILHAPSSTKNREQKRDPEMHPTRQGNPWYFGRKAHVGVDSKSKLIHAVVATAANVADSQVLPELLHGDGTRVWGDQAYRGQGRVLEKYAPRARDFTCQR
;
A
#
# COMPACT_ATOMS: atom_id res chain seq x y z
N MET A 1 15.47 -28.54 4.25
CA MET A 1 15.32 -28.36 2.79
C MET A 1 16.56 -27.65 2.29
N LYS A 2 17.45 -28.33 1.56
CA LYS A 2 18.73 -27.76 1.08
C LYS A 2 18.44 -26.77 -0.06
N GLN A 3 18.80 -25.49 0.12
CA GLN A 3 18.83 -24.51 -0.95
C GLN A 3 19.82 -24.96 -2.02
N ARG A 4 19.33 -25.21 -3.23
CA ARG A 4 20.17 -25.39 -4.41
C ARG A 4 20.75 -24.03 -4.78
N THR A 5 22.03 -23.84 -4.47
CA THR A 5 22.85 -22.74 -4.99
C THR A 5 23.02 -22.98 -6.48
N LEU A 6 22.32 -22.20 -7.31
CA LEU A 6 22.67 -22.07 -8.73
C LEU A 6 23.98 -21.28 -8.79
N ALA A 7 25.08 -21.98 -8.97
CA ALA A 7 26.40 -21.37 -9.26
C ALA A 7 26.33 -20.75 -10.66
N GLY A 8 25.82 -19.51 -10.75
CA GLY A 8 25.93 -18.66 -11.93
C GLY A 8 26.97 -17.58 -11.67
N GLN A 9 27.77 -17.24 -12.68
CA GLN A 9 28.72 -16.13 -12.67
C GLN A 9 27.95 -14.82 -12.37
N GLY A 10 28.01 -14.33 -11.14
CA GLY A 10 27.34 -13.10 -10.72
C GLY A 10 27.57 -12.82 -9.24
N ARG A 11 27.29 -11.57 -8.83
CA ARG A 11 27.30 -11.14 -7.43
C ARG A 11 26.36 -12.03 -6.61
N PRO A 12 26.74 -12.47 -5.40
CA PRO A 12 25.85 -13.23 -4.51
C PRO A 12 24.54 -12.47 -4.31
N PRO A 13 23.39 -13.17 -4.25
CA PRO A 13 22.10 -12.52 -4.03
C PRO A 13 22.09 -11.84 -2.66
N VAL A 14 21.55 -10.63 -2.60
CA VAL A 14 21.33 -9.91 -1.33
C VAL A 14 20.29 -10.67 -0.51
N GLY A 15 20.56 -10.86 0.79
CA GLY A 15 19.65 -11.58 1.68
C GLY A 15 18.26 -10.95 1.73
N VAL A 16 17.21 -11.80 1.79
CA VAL A 16 15.81 -11.37 1.79
C VAL A 16 15.50 -10.39 2.94
N GLU A 17 16.03 -10.64 4.13
CA GLU A 17 15.83 -9.75 5.27
C GLU A 17 16.37 -8.34 5.01
N ARG A 18 17.57 -8.23 4.45
CA ARG A 18 18.17 -6.94 4.08
C ARG A 18 17.35 -6.23 3.01
N MET A 19 16.91 -6.94 1.98
CA MET A 19 16.05 -6.37 0.94
C MET A 19 14.71 -5.91 1.50
N LEU A 20 14.15 -6.63 2.47
CA LEU A 20 12.93 -6.22 3.15
C LEU A 20 13.13 -4.94 3.97
N ARG A 21 14.27 -4.81 4.67
CA ARG A 21 14.62 -3.58 5.40
C ARG A 21 14.77 -2.40 4.44
N ILE A 22 15.42 -2.58 3.28
CA ILE A 22 15.52 -1.56 2.22
C ILE A 22 14.13 -1.17 1.72
N TYR A 23 13.26 -2.14 1.46
CA TYR A 23 11.88 -1.89 1.06
C TYR A 23 11.12 -1.07 2.12
N PHE A 24 11.28 -1.35 3.42
CA PHE A 24 10.69 -0.54 4.47
C PHE A 24 11.24 0.89 4.54
N LEU A 25 12.52 1.09 4.24
CA LEU A 25 13.08 2.45 4.10
C LEU A 25 12.42 3.19 2.94
N GLN A 26 12.24 2.54 1.77
CA GLN A 26 11.53 3.15 0.65
C GLN A 26 10.12 3.59 1.04
N GLN A 27 9.35 2.73 1.72
CA GLN A 27 7.99 3.05 2.15
C GLN A 27 7.97 4.13 3.25
N GLY A 28 8.85 4.03 4.24
CA GLY A 28 8.87 4.94 5.39
C GLY A 28 9.35 6.36 5.07
N PHE A 29 10.23 6.51 4.08
CA PHE A 29 10.80 7.79 3.66
C PHE A 29 10.35 8.22 2.26
N ASN A 30 9.43 7.49 1.63
CA ASN A 30 8.94 7.75 0.27
C ASN A 30 10.07 7.84 -0.76
N LEU A 31 11.03 6.91 -0.71
CA LEU A 31 12.19 6.89 -1.59
C LEU A 31 11.91 6.07 -2.86
N SER A 32 12.29 6.61 -4.02
CA SER A 32 12.36 5.85 -5.26
C SER A 32 13.52 4.84 -5.25
N ASP A 33 13.58 3.95 -6.25
CA ASP A 33 14.67 2.97 -6.34
C ASP A 33 16.06 3.64 -6.41
N PRO A 34 16.28 4.68 -7.24
CA PRO A 34 17.54 5.43 -7.20
C PRO A 34 17.76 6.16 -5.88
N ALA A 35 16.72 6.78 -5.32
CA ALA A 35 16.85 7.57 -4.10
C ALA A 35 17.22 6.73 -2.88
N VAL A 36 16.76 5.48 -2.78
CA VAL A 36 17.16 4.62 -1.66
C VAL A 36 18.62 4.17 -1.78
N GLU A 37 19.13 3.95 -3.00
CA GLU A 37 20.54 3.67 -3.24
C GLU A 37 21.40 4.86 -2.77
N GLU A 38 21.09 6.08 -3.23
CA GLU A 38 21.79 7.30 -2.81
C GLU A 38 21.72 7.50 -1.29
N ALA A 39 20.55 7.38 -0.69
CA ALA A 39 20.35 7.52 0.75
C ALA A 39 21.19 6.53 1.56
N LEU A 40 21.37 5.31 1.07
CA LEU A 40 22.23 4.31 1.69
C LEU A 40 23.71 4.64 1.55
N TYR A 41 24.16 5.31 0.49
CA TYR A 41 25.53 5.82 0.40
C TYR A 41 25.75 7.00 1.34
N ASP A 42 24.78 7.90 1.48
CA ASP A 42 24.92 9.12 2.25
C ASP A 42 24.77 8.93 3.76
N SER A 43 23.85 8.07 4.20
CA SER A 43 23.47 7.94 5.59
C SER A 43 24.03 6.69 6.27
N ALA A 44 24.94 6.88 7.22
CA ALA A 44 25.44 5.80 8.08
C ALA A 44 24.33 5.17 8.94
N ALA A 45 23.33 5.95 9.35
CA ALA A 45 22.21 5.45 10.15
C ALA A 45 21.32 4.50 9.34
N LEU A 46 21.02 4.83 8.06
CA LEU A 46 20.25 3.96 7.18
C LEU A 46 21.03 2.68 6.85
N ARG A 47 22.36 2.80 6.60
CA ARG A 47 23.21 1.61 6.43
C ARG A 47 23.20 0.71 7.66
N GLY A 48 23.30 1.28 8.86
CA GLY A 48 23.23 0.53 10.11
C GLY A 48 21.90 -0.21 10.26
N PHE A 49 20.76 0.38 9.82
CA PHE A 49 19.48 -0.29 9.84
C PHE A 49 19.40 -1.49 8.89
N VAL A 50 20.01 -1.41 7.72
CA VAL A 50 20.01 -2.49 6.71
C VAL A 50 21.21 -3.44 6.83
N ASP A 51 22.09 -3.21 7.80
CA ASP A 51 23.30 -4.00 8.05
C ASP A 51 24.25 -4.03 6.83
N ILE A 52 24.59 -2.85 6.30
CA ILE A 52 25.56 -2.66 5.19
C ILE A 52 26.79 -1.94 5.71
N ASP A 53 27.96 -2.54 5.45
CA ASP A 53 29.28 -1.96 5.69
C ASP A 53 29.96 -1.70 4.34
N LEU A 54 30.12 -0.42 3.96
CA LEU A 54 30.78 -0.02 2.71
C LEU A 54 32.25 -0.46 2.60
N GLY A 55 32.90 -0.79 3.73
CA GLY A 55 34.24 -1.35 3.72
C GLY A 55 34.29 -2.81 3.25
N ARG A 56 33.14 -3.50 3.23
CA ARG A 56 33.04 -4.93 2.91
C ARG A 56 32.24 -5.19 1.64
N GLU A 57 31.20 -4.38 1.39
CA GLU A 57 30.28 -4.60 0.29
C GLU A 57 29.67 -3.27 -0.21
N PRO A 58 29.37 -3.14 -1.50
CA PRO A 58 28.65 -1.98 -2.01
C PRO A 58 27.16 -2.06 -1.68
N VAL A 59 26.49 -0.91 -1.69
CA VAL A 59 25.02 -0.81 -1.60
C VAL A 59 24.37 -1.58 -2.76
N PRO A 60 23.23 -2.26 -2.55
CA PRO A 60 22.41 -2.78 -3.63
C PRO A 60 21.97 -1.64 -4.56
N ASP A 61 22.09 -1.87 -5.86
CA ASP A 61 21.74 -0.89 -6.88
C ASP A 61 20.20 -0.75 -7.04
N GLU A 62 19.77 0.32 -7.71
CA GLU A 62 18.36 0.59 -8.02
C GLU A 62 17.67 -0.58 -8.70
N THR A 63 18.40 -1.30 -9.59
CA THR A 63 17.81 -2.43 -10.32
C THR A 63 17.54 -3.62 -9.41
N THR A 64 18.35 -3.81 -8.38
CA THR A 64 18.14 -4.84 -7.33
C THR A 64 16.92 -4.49 -6.48
N ALA A 65 16.74 -3.24 -6.08
CA ALA A 65 15.57 -2.77 -5.36
C ALA A 65 14.29 -2.95 -6.20
N CYS A 66 14.32 -2.56 -7.48
CA CYS A 66 13.23 -2.74 -8.43
C CYS A 66 12.84 -4.22 -8.60
N LYS A 67 13.82 -5.11 -8.81
CA LYS A 67 13.58 -6.56 -8.95
C LYS A 67 12.96 -7.17 -7.69
N PHE A 68 13.38 -6.72 -6.51
CA PHE A 68 12.80 -7.19 -5.26
C PHE A 68 11.34 -6.75 -5.12
N ARG A 69 11.00 -5.54 -5.50
CA ARG A 69 9.63 -5.03 -5.49
C ARG A 69 8.74 -5.82 -6.46
N HIS A 70 9.22 -6.11 -7.68
CA HIS A 70 8.49 -6.97 -8.63
C HIS A 70 8.29 -8.38 -8.08
N LEU A 71 9.26 -8.94 -7.37
CA LEU A 71 9.11 -10.24 -6.70
C LEU A 71 8.01 -10.22 -5.63
N LEU A 72 7.92 -9.13 -4.83
CA LEU A 72 6.84 -8.97 -3.87
C LEU A 72 5.47 -8.88 -4.55
N GLU A 73 5.38 -8.19 -5.69
CA GLU A 73 4.17 -8.05 -6.49
C GLU A 73 3.75 -9.40 -7.13
N GLU A 74 4.68 -10.10 -7.78
CA GLU A 74 4.45 -11.40 -8.42
C GLU A 74 3.87 -12.43 -7.44
N HIS A 75 4.40 -12.44 -6.22
CA HIS A 75 3.95 -13.35 -5.18
C HIS A 75 2.87 -12.78 -4.26
N LYS A 76 2.32 -11.59 -4.59
CA LYS A 76 1.26 -10.90 -3.81
C LYS A 76 1.58 -10.76 -2.32
N LEU A 77 2.86 -10.52 -2.01
CA LEU A 77 3.33 -10.47 -0.61
C LEU A 77 2.99 -9.16 0.09
N GLY A 78 2.65 -8.09 -0.64
CA GLY A 78 2.26 -6.80 -0.06
C GLY A 78 1.11 -6.91 0.94
N ALA A 79 0.03 -7.63 0.58
CA ALA A 79 -1.11 -7.85 1.47
C ALA A 79 -0.70 -8.60 2.74
N ARG A 80 0.12 -9.65 2.63
CA ARG A 80 0.60 -10.43 3.77
C ARG A 80 1.52 -9.62 4.68
N ILE A 81 2.35 -8.75 4.13
CA ILE A 81 3.18 -7.81 4.91
C ILE A 81 2.28 -6.86 5.70
N PHE A 82 1.25 -6.30 5.05
CA PHE A 82 0.29 -5.41 5.67
C PHE A 82 -0.44 -6.09 6.84
N GLU A 83 -0.96 -7.31 6.65
CA GLU A 83 -1.59 -8.11 7.70
C GLU A 83 -0.65 -8.33 8.89
N ARG A 84 0.60 -8.71 8.62
CA ARG A 84 1.61 -8.93 9.69
C ARG A 84 1.95 -7.67 10.45
N VAL A 85 2.02 -6.52 9.78
CA VAL A 85 2.21 -5.23 10.45
C VAL A 85 1.02 -4.92 11.36
N GLN A 86 -0.21 -5.15 10.90
CA GLN A 86 -1.42 -4.95 11.71
C GLN A 86 -1.44 -5.88 12.95
N GLU A 87 -1.17 -7.17 12.78
CA GLU A 87 -1.06 -8.12 13.90
C GLU A 87 -0.05 -7.64 14.94
N HIS A 88 1.12 -7.18 14.50
CA HIS A 88 2.18 -6.68 15.37
C HIS A 88 1.76 -5.43 16.14
N ILE A 89 1.06 -4.50 15.49
CA ILE A 89 0.52 -3.29 16.10
C ILE A 89 -0.52 -3.65 17.16
N GLN A 90 -1.44 -4.58 16.83
CA GLN A 90 -2.47 -5.04 17.76
C GLN A 90 -1.88 -5.77 18.98
N ALA A 91 -0.87 -6.63 18.76
CA ALA A 91 -0.17 -7.34 19.85
C ALA A 91 0.51 -6.38 20.84
N ARG A 92 0.85 -5.16 20.42
CA ARG A 92 1.39 -4.10 21.28
C ARG A 92 0.31 -3.24 21.96
N GLY A 93 -0.95 -3.64 21.89
CA GLY A 93 -2.06 -2.97 22.56
C GLY A 93 -2.63 -1.75 21.84
N LEU A 94 -2.18 -1.43 20.61
CA LEU A 94 -2.77 -0.41 19.78
C LEU A 94 -4.06 -0.97 19.16
N ARG A 95 -5.20 -0.68 19.79
CA ARG A 95 -6.53 -1.10 19.28
C ARG A 95 -6.98 -0.16 18.17
N MET A 96 -7.21 -0.72 16.99
CA MET A 96 -7.91 -0.09 15.89
C MET A 96 -9.39 -0.49 16.02
N GLY A 97 -10.28 0.39 16.45
CA GLY A 97 -11.64 -0.04 16.71
C GLY A 97 -12.59 1.04 17.21
N THR A 98 -12.13 2.29 17.36
CA THR A 98 -12.99 3.38 17.85
C THR A 98 -13.89 3.97 16.78
N GLY A 99 -13.46 3.94 15.53
CA GLY A 99 -14.23 4.46 14.41
C GLY A 99 -13.39 4.50 13.13
N THR A 100 -14.04 4.43 12.00
CA THR A 100 -13.41 4.40 10.69
C THR A 100 -13.66 5.70 9.93
N SER A 101 -12.61 6.34 9.45
CA SER A 101 -12.67 7.35 8.40
C SER A 101 -12.37 6.69 7.07
N VAL A 102 -13.26 6.85 6.09
CA VAL A 102 -13.14 6.28 4.75
C VAL A 102 -12.86 7.37 3.73
N ASP A 103 -11.95 7.10 2.80
CA ASP A 103 -11.59 8.01 1.72
C ASP A 103 -11.11 7.21 0.50
N ALA A 104 -11.13 7.86 -0.67
CA ALA A 104 -10.67 7.27 -1.92
C ALA A 104 -9.76 8.25 -2.67
N THR A 105 -8.60 7.76 -3.08
CA THR A 105 -7.62 8.53 -3.86
C THR A 105 -7.44 7.93 -5.25
N ILE A 106 -7.45 8.77 -6.29
CA ILE A 106 -7.18 8.34 -7.65
C ILE A 106 -5.67 8.13 -7.84
N LEU A 107 -5.31 6.92 -8.25
CA LEU A 107 -3.97 6.56 -8.69
C LEU A 107 -3.91 6.75 -10.21
N HIS A 108 -3.47 7.93 -10.62
CA HIS A 108 -3.39 8.29 -12.04
C HIS A 108 -2.28 7.51 -12.74
N ALA A 109 -2.60 6.95 -13.90
CA ALA A 109 -1.66 6.27 -14.77
C ALA A 109 -1.64 6.93 -16.17
N PRO A 110 -0.51 6.84 -16.89
CA PRO A 110 -0.46 7.28 -18.28
C PRO A 110 -1.47 6.51 -19.13
N SER A 111 -2.29 7.23 -19.90
CA SER A 111 -3.25 6.62 -20.82
C SER A 111 -2.60 6.08 -22.10
N SER A 112 -1.26 6.10 -22.17
CA SER A 112 -0.49 5.72 -23.36
C SER A 112 -0.60 4.23 -23.64
N THR A 113 -0.70 3.87 -24.93
CA THR A 113 -0.65 2.51 -25.45
C THR A 113 0.72 2.15 -26.02
N LYS A 114 1.77 2.95 -25.71
CA LYS A 114 3.14 2.74 -26.21
C LYS A 114 3.91 1.64 -25.42
N ASN A 115 3.21 0.66 -24.88
CA ASN A 115 3.80 -0.53 -24.29
C ASN A 115 4.00 -1.63 -25.34
N ARG A 116 4.70 -2.70 -24.98
CA ARG A 116 4.99 -3.83 -25.87
C ARG A 116 3.72 -4.48 -26.45
N GLU A 117 2.61 -4.47 -25.69
CA GLU A 117 1.33 -5.06 -26.09
C GLU A 117 0.41 -4.08 -26.83
N GLN A 118 0.79 -2.81 -26.91
CA GLN A 118 -0.01 -1.71 -27.50
C GLN A 118 -1.44 -1.63 -26.93
N LYS A 119 -1.61 -2.05 -25.68
CA LYS A 119 -2.91 -2.08 -24.97
C LYS A 119 -2.84 -1.28 -23.68
N ARG A 120 -3.99 -0.79 -23.25
CA ARG A 120 -4.17 -0.24 -21.91
C ARG A 120 -4.35 -1.39 -20.92
N ASP A 121 -3.92 -1.17 -19.65
CA ASP A 121 -4.21 -2.10 -18.58
C ASP A 121 -5.74 -2.28 -18.44
N PRO A 122 -6.28 -3.51 -18.56
CA PRO A 122 -7.71 -3.77 -18.48
C PRO A 122 -8.32 -3.47 -17.10
N GLU A 123 -7.50 -3.39 -16.05
CA GLU A 123 -7.95 -3.06 -14.71
C GLU A 123 -7.98 -1.55 -14.43
N MET A 124 -7.53 -0.73 -15.39
CA MET A 124 -7.57 0.73 -15.30
C MET A 124 -8.69 1.30 -16.16
N HIS A 125 -9.44 2.24 -15.60
CA HIS A 125 -10.56 2.87 -16.27
C HIS A 125 -10.51 4.40 -16.18
N PRO A 126 -11.14 5.12 -17.13
CA PRO A 126 -11.29 6.56 -17.02
C PRO A 126 -12.32 6.90 -15.94
N THR A 127 -12.05 7.95 -15.19
CA THR A 127 -13.00 8.56 -14.25
C THR A 127 -12.90 10.08 -14.32
N ARG A 128 -13.94 10.76 -13.86
CA ARG A 128 -13.97 12.23 -13.81
C ARG A 128 -14.08 12.67 -12.35
N GLN A 129 -13.16 13.53 -11.93
CA GLN A 129 -13.24 14.18 -10.62
C GLN A 129 -13.18 15.71 -10.84
N GLY A 130 -14.29 16.38 -10.60
CA GLY A 130 -14.44 17.77 -11.01
C GLY A 130 -14.49 17.89 -12.56
N ASN A 131 -13.69 18.80 -13.13
CA ASN A 131 -13.60 19.00 -14.58
C ASN A 131 -12.62 18.04 -15.29
N PRO A 132 -11.43 17.70 -14.74
CA PRO A 132 -10.47 16.86 -15.42
C PRO A 132 -10.87 15.38 -15.45
N TRP A 133 -10.42 14.71 -16.51
CA TRP A 133 -10.49 13.27 -16.66
C TRP A 133 -9.19 12.62 -16.19
N TYR A 134 -9.32 11.53 -15.47
CA TYR A 134 -8.21 10.70 -15.00
C TYR A 134 -8.37 9.29 -15.56
N PHE A 135 -7.24 8.65 -15.86
CA PHE A 135 -7.18 7.24 -16.22
C PHE A 135 -6.34 6.53 -15.17
N GLY A 136 -6.83 5.40 -14.63
CA GLY A 136 -6.08 4.68 -13.61
C GLY A 136 -6.95 3.81 -12.72
N ARG A 137 -6.53 3.71 -11.46
CA ARG A 137 -7.23 2.99 -10.38
C ARG A 137 -7.60 3.95 -9.26
N LYS A 138 -8.41 3.49 -8.32
CA LYS A 138 -8.63 4.13 -7.02
C LYS A 138 -8.07 3.25 -5.90
N ALA A 139 -7.42 3.88 -4.94
CA ALA A 139 -7.13 3.29 -3.65
C ALA A 139 -8.15 3.82 -2.64
N HIS A 140 -8.95 2.92 -2.10
CA HIS A 140 -9.88 3.20 -1.02
C HIS A 140 -9.24 2.79 0.29
N VAL A 141 -9.31 3.65 1.31
CA VAL A 141 -8.68 3.41 2.59
C VAL A 141 -9.68 3.53 3.74
N GLY A 142 -9.59 2.60 4.68
CA GLY A 142 -10.24 2.69 5.98
C GLY A 142 -9.20 3.01 7.05
N VAL A 143 -9.34 4.13 7.73
CA VAL A 143 -8.39 4.65 8.71
C VAL A 143 -9.05 4.71 10.07
N ASP A 144 -8.41 4.17 11.10
CA ASP A 144 -8.91 4.34 12.48
C ASP A 144 -8.84 5.81 12.90
N SER A 145 -9.97 6.34 13.31
CA SER A 145 -10.11 7.76 13.59
C SER A 145 -9.26 8.27 14.76
N LYS A 146 -8.90 7.41 15.69
CA LYS A 146 -8.12 7.75 16.87
C LYS A 146 -6.61 7.57 16.64
N SER A 147 -6.19 6.40 16.20
CA SER A 147 -4.78 6.07 16.00
C SER A 147 -4.21 6.59 14.69
N LYS A 148 -5.06 6.95 13.73
CA LYS A 148 -4.72 7.34 12.36
C LYS A 148 -4.05 6.23 11.55
N LEU A 149 -4.12 5.00 12.02
CA LEU A 149 -3.58 3.83 11.32
C LEU A 149 -4.57 3.35 10.27
N ILE A 150 -4.05 3.00 9.10
CA ILE A 150 -4.82 2.37 8.03
C ILE A 150 -5.07 0.93 8.43
N HIS A 151 -6.34 0.51 8.47
CA HIS A 151 -6.72 -0.87 8.78
C HIS A 151 -7.29 -1.62 7.58
N ALA A 152 -7.74 -0.92 6.54
CA ALA A 152 -8.22 -1.51 5.31
C ALA A 152 -7.73 -0.72 4.10
N VAL A 153 -7.35 -1.43 3.04
CA VAL A 153 -6.99 -0.85 1.74
C VAL A 153 -7.59 -1.72 0.66
N VAL A 154 -8.33 -1.10 -0.25
CA VAL A 154 -8.92 -1.78 -1.41
C VAL A 154 -8.56 -1.01 -2.67
N ALA A 155 -8.03 -1.69 -3.66
CA ALA A 155 -7.74 -1.11 -4.98
C ALA A 155 -8.82 -1.52 -5.99
N THR A 156 -9.40 -0.56 -6.68
CA THR A 156 -10.41 -0.80 -7.72
C THR A 156 -10.05 -0.06 -9.01
N ALA A 157 -10.78 -0.36 -10.08
CA ALA A 157 -10.78 0.50 -11.26
C ALA A 157 -11.32 1.90 -10.89
N ALA A 158 -10.80 2.95 -11.54
CA ALA A 158 -11.13 4.33 -11.15
C ALA A 158 -12.61 4.70 -11.33
N ASN A 159 -13.36 3.96 -12.13
CA ASN A 159 -14.80 4.17 -12.38
C ASN A 159 -15.72 3.52 -11.34
N VAL A 160 -15.18 2.73 -10.40
CA VAL A 160 -15.96 2.14 -9.31
C VAL A 160 -16.39 3.24 -8.34
N ALA A 161 -17.66 3.25 -7.96
CA ALA A 161 -18.18 4.22 -6.99
C ALA A 161 -17.67 3.92 -5.58
N ASP A 162 -17.25 4.94 -4.85
CA ASP A 162 -16.62 4.81 -3.54
C ASP A 162 -17.53 4.11 -2.51
N SER A 163 -18.82 4.38 -2.58
CA SER A 163 -19.83 3.74 -1.71
C SER A 163 -19.95 2.22 -1.89
N GLN A 164 -19.59 1.67 -3.05
CA GLN A 164 -19.63 0.23 -3.30
C GLN A 164 -18.56 -0.53 -2.52
N VAL A 165 -17.46 0.14 -2.21
CA VAL A 165 -16.30 -0.44 -1.50
C VAL A 165 -16.42 -0.30 0.02
N LEU A 166 -17.38 0.50 0.50
CA LEU A 166 -17.57 0.73 1.93
C LEU A 166 -17.61 -0.55 2.78
N PRO A 167 -18.28 -1.65 2.39
CA PRO A 167 -18.28 -2.89 3.17
C PRO A 167 -16.90 -3.44 3.50
N GLU A 168 -15.95 -3.29 2.58
CA GLU A 168 -14.59 -3.81 2.72
C GLU A 168 -13.68 -2.90 3.56
N LEU A 169 -14.10 -1.64 3.75
CA LEU A 169 -13.37 -0.65 4.55
C LEU A 169 -13.81 -0.62 6.02
N LEU A 170 -14.93 -1.27 6.35
CA LEU A 170 -15.47 -1.30 7.71
C LEU A 170 -14.91 -2.49 8.49
N HIS A 171 -14.77 -2.30 9.79
CA HIS A 171 -14.60 -3.40 10.73
C HIS A 171 -15.79 -3.40 11.72
N GLY A 172 -16.29 -4.59 12.07
CA GLY A 172 -17.55 -4.79 12.77
C GLY A 172 -17.68 -4.16 14.16
N ASP A 173 -16.56 -3.82 14.80
CA ASP A 173 -16.50 -3.25 16.15
C ASP A 173 -16.45 -1.72 16.19
N GLY A 174 -16.44 -1.05 15.02
CA GLY A 174 -16.42 0.40 14.89
C GLY A 174 -17.66 1.05 15.48
N THR A 175 -17.49 2.16 16.22
CA THR A 175 -18.60 2.92 16.82
C THR A 175 -19.00 4.14 16.03
N ARG A 176 -18.19 4.55 15.07
CA ARG A 176 -18.39 5.75 14.24
C ARG A 176 -17.81 5.53 12.85
N VAL A 177 -18.48 6.05 11.83
CA VAL A 177 -18.00 6.07 10.45
C VAL A 177 -18.06 7.50 9.92
N TRP A 178 -16.95 7.98 9.39
CA TRP A 178 -16.83 9.27 8.72
C TRP A 178 -16.45 9.04 7.25
N GLY A 179 -17.06 9.76 6.38
CA GLY A 179 -16.76 9.77 4.95
C GLY A 179 -17.25 11.06 4.30
N ASP A 180 -16.81 11.31 3.10
CA ASP A 180 -17.30 12.41 2.30
C ASP A 180 -18.70 12.13 1.72
N GLN A 181 -19.18 13.02 0.84
CA GLN A 181 -20.50 12.90 0.22
C GLN A 181 -20.66 11.65 -0.66
N ALA A 182 -19.57 11.08 -1.17
CA ALA A 182 -19.58 9.88 -2.02
C ALA A 182 -20.05 8.62 -1.23
N TYR A 183 -19.93 8.63 0.09
CA TYR A 183 -20.36 7.53 0.97
C TYR A 183 -21.76 7.75 1.60
N ARG A 184 -22.46 8.81 1.21
CA ARG A 184 -23.77 9.15 1.76
C ARG A 184 -24.84 8.09 1.45
N GLY A 185 -25.78 7.90 2.41
CA GLY A 185 -26.97 7.06 2.21
C GLY A 185 -26.71 5.55 2.34
N GLN A 186 -25.59 5.16 2.93
CA GLN A 186 -25.19 3.76 3.10
C GLN A 186 -25.69 3.13 4.42
N GLY A 187 -26.77 3.60 4.99
CA GLY A 187 -27.32 3.10 6.27
C GLY A 187 -27.46 1.58 6.33
N ARG A 188 -28.00 0.94 5.27
CA ARG A 188 -28.14 -0.53 5.21
C ARG A 188 -26.78 -1.26 5.23
N VAL A 189 -25.76 -0.67 4.62
CA VAL A 189 -24.39 -1.22 4.65
C VAL A 189 -23.84 -1.12 6.06
N LEU A 190 -24.02 0.02 6.72
CA LEU A 190 -23.58 0.22 8.11
C LEU A 190 -24.29 -0.73 9.07
N GLU A 191 -25.60 -0.90 8.96
CA GLU A 191 -26.35 -1.86 9.77
C GLU A 191 -25.83 -3.29 9.65
N LYS A 192 -25.38 -3.67 8.46
CA LYS A 192 -24.88 -5.04 8.20
C LYS A 192 -23.42 -5.24 8.64
N TYR A 193 -22.53 -4.28 8.33
CA TYR A 193 -21.08 -4.45 8.46
C TYR A 193 -20.46 -3.71 9.64
N ALA A 194 -21.18 -2.73 10.23
CA ALA A 194 -20.76 -2.00 11.42
C ALA A 194 -21.99 -1.61 12.26
N PRO A 195 -22.76 -2.59 12.81
CA PRO A 195 -24.08 -2.36 13.42
C PRO A 195 -24.05 -1.44 14.65
N ARG A 196 -22.89 -1.24 15.27
CA ARG A 196 -22.70 -0.32 16.41
C ARG A 196 -22.28 1.09 15.99
N ALA A 197 -21.98 1.29 14.69
CA ALA A 197 -21.45 2.54 14.21
C ALA A 197 -22.55 3.59 14.00
N ARG A 198 -22.29 4.80 14.47
CA ARG A 198 -23.05 5.99 14.09
C ARG A 198 -22.50 6.54 12.77
N ASP A 199 -23.40 6.91 11.89
CA ASP A 199 -23.08 7.49 10.58
C ASP A 199 -22.79 9.00 10.73
N PHE A 200 -21.58 9.41 10.40
CA PHE A 200 -21.11 10.80 10.32
C PHE A 200 -20.65 11.16 8.92
N THR A 201 -21.10 10.43 7.89
CA THR A 201 -20.83 10.84 6.51
C THR A 201 -21.44 12.21 6.23
N CYS A 202 -20.76 13.02 5.40
CA CYS A 202 -21.19 14.41 5.14
C CYS A 202 -22.65 14.44 4.66
N GLN A 203 -23.51 15.04 5.47
CA GLN A 203 -24.88 15.39 5.09
C GLN A 203 -24.87 16.87 4.70
N ARG A 204 -25.44 17.20 3.54
CA ARG A 204 -25.75 18.59 3.21
C ARG A 204 -26.88 19.12 4.06
#